data_80dc2e0c133c55c9013fc369e0a71b4b
#
_entry.id   80dc2e0c133c55c9013fc369e0a71b4b
#
_cell.length_a   1.000
_cell.length_b   1.000
_cell.length_c   1.000
_cell.angle_alpha   90.00
_cell.angle_beta   90.00
_cell.angle_gamma   90.00
#
_symmetry.space_group_name_H-M   'P 1'
#
loop_
_entity.id
_entity.type
_entity.pdbx_description
1 polymer ?
#
loop_
_entity_poly.entity_id
_entity_poly.type
_entity_poly.pdbx_seq_one_letter_code
_entity_poly.pdbx_strand_id
1 'polypeptide(L)'
;MGMSTQKPNKPDPTQTKTATDSKAAREPRTYEFPVPSREAVLACLKERGEPLSLKVIADALKVEGERDLDAFGRRLRAMERDGQLLKNRRGLYALIDRMDMVTGRVIGHHEGFGFLVPDQGGDDLFLSPREMRMVLHGDRAVARVAGLDQRGRKEGSIIEVLERAHKTVVGRYVAENHMNVLVPSDKRITQDILIPHDAIGAARPNQIVVAEIIEHPTRRSQPVG
;
A
#
# COMPACT_ATOMS: atom_id res chain seq x y z
N MET A 1 -92.25 10.68 -6.91
CA MET A 1 -92.01 11.33 -5.63
C MET A 1 -90.72 10.70 -5.05
N GLY A 2 -89.67 11.43 -4.99
CA GLY A 2 -88.42 10.94 -4.46
C GLY A 2 -87.34 11.94 -4.78
N MET A 3 -87.08 12.85 -3.85
CA MET A 3 -86.15 13.95 -3.97
C MET A 3 -84.71 13.40 -3.87
N SER A 4 -83.90 13.69 -4.88
CA SER A 4 -82.52 13.45 -4.94
C SER A 4 -81.76 14.58 -4.22
N THR A 5 -81.12 14.29 -3.13
CA THR A 5 -80.19 15.20 -2.44
C THR A 5 -78.76 14.99 -2.90
N GLN A 6 -78.27 15.94 -3.66
CA GLN A 6 -76.87 16.05 -4.04
C GLN A 6 -75.97 16.36 -2.82
N LYS A 7 -74.97 15.53 -2.56
CA LYS A 7 -73.85 15.84 -1.66
C LYS A 7 -72.80 16.64 -2.43
N PRO A 8 -72.23 17.67 -1.84
CA PRO A 8 -71.15 18.44 -2.47
C PRO A 8 -69.84 17.69 -2.48
N ASN A 9 -69.16 17.81 -3.60
CA ASN A 9 -67.91 17.26 -3.96
C ASN A 9 -66.80 17.90 -3.11
N LYS A 10 -65.99 17.05 -2.46
CA LYS A 10 -64.83 17.44 -1.66
C LYS A 10 -63.62 17.50 -2.59
N PRO A 11 -62.82 18.56 -2.64
CA PRO A 11 -61.61 18.61 -3.49
C PRO A 11 -60.51 17.75 -2.93
N ASP A 12 -59.88 17.00 -3.81
CA ASP A 12 -58.72 16.13 -3.63
C ASP A 12 -57.46 16.98 -3.43
N PRO A 13 -56.65 16.78 -2.36
CA PRO A 13 -55.39 17.48 -2.20
C PRO A 13 -54.24 16.61 -2.67
N THR A 14 -54.08 16.42 -3.98
CA THR A 14 -52.84 15.91 -4.52
C THR A 14 -51.97 17.09 -4.99
N GLN A 15 -51.42 17.84 -4.04
CA GLN A 15 -50.30 18.72 -4.31
C GLN A 15 -49.00 17.95 -4.10
N THR A 16 -48.47 17.52 -5.21
CA THR A 16 -47.11 17.05 -5.36
C THR A 16 -46.16 18.17 -4.91
N LYS A 17 -45.61 18.06 -3.69
CA LYS A 17 -44.47 18.87 -3.28
C LYS A 17 -43.24 18.33 -3.98
N THR A 18 -42.84 18.98 -5.05
CA THR A 18 -41.47 18.91 -5.59
C THR A 18 -40.53 19.42 -4.49
N ALA A 19 -39.87 18.48 -3.81
CA ALA A 19 -38.76 18.79 -2.96
C ALA A 19 -37.61 19.26 -3.87
N THR A 20 -37.48 20.55 -3.99
CA THR A 20 -36.30 21.20 -4.53
C THR A 20 -35.20 20.99 -3.48
N ASP A 21 -34.39 19.94 -3.66
CA ASP A 21 -33.20 19.72 -2.91
C ASP A 21 -32.19 20.84 -3.29
N SER A 22 -32.34 21.95 -2.64
CA SER A 22 -31.34 23.00 -2.64
C SER A 22 -30.15 22.48 -1.85
N LYS A 23 -29.25 21.84 -2.57
CA LYS A 23 -27.88 21.59 -2.14
C LYS A 23 -27.28 22.97 -1.91
N ALA A 24 -27.52 23.51 -0.71
CA ALA A 24 -26.90 24.74 -0.24
C ALA A 24 -25.40 24.55 -0.40
N ALA A 25 -24.83 25.21 -1.39
CA ALA A 25 -23.41 25.35 -1.54
C ALA A 25 -22.92 25.89 -0.21
N ARG A 26 -22.22 25.04 0.56
CA ARG A 26 -21.51 25.49 1.75
C ARG A 26 -20.50 26.51 1.26
N GLU A 27 -20.80 27.78 1.52
CA GLU A 27 -19.85 28.87 1.33
C GLU A 27 -18.53 28.44 1.93
N PRO A 28 -17.39 28.65 1.23
CA PRO A 28 -16.08 28.33 1.76
C PRO A 28 -15.93 29.17 3.05
N ARG A 29 -15.89 28.49 4.21
CA ARG A 29 -15.59 29.14 5.48
C ARG A 29 -14.26 29.85 5.29
N THR A 30 -14.30 31.16 5.18
CA THR A 30 -13.13 32.02 5.16
C THR A 30 -12.45 31.81 6.50
N TYR A 31 -11.34 31.07 6.53
CA TYR A 31 -10.52 30.96 7.73
C TYR A 31 -9.91 32.32 7.99
N GLU A 32 -10.11 32.82 9.19
CA GLU A 32 -9.62 34.12 9.67
C GLU A 32 -8.08 34.20 9.68
N PHE A 33 -7.42 33.04 9.56
CA PHE A 33 -5.98 32.89 9.51
C PHE A 33 -5.57 32.17 8.21
N PRO A 34 -4.55 32.69 7.49
CA PRO A 34 -4.10 32.11 6.22
C PRO A 34 -3.34 30.81 6.46
N VAL A 35 -4.04 29.69 6.53
CA VAL A 35 -3.40 28.38 6.51
C VAL A 35 -2.82 28.16 5.11
N PRO A 36 -1.54 27.75 4.96
CA PRO A 36 -0.91 27.51 3.67
C PRO A 36 -1.75 26.60 2.78
N SER A 37 -1.83 26.91 1.48
CA SER A 37 -2.60 26.11 0.53
C SER A 37 -2.03 24.70 0.37
N ARG A 38 -2.81 23.78 -0.17
CA ARG A 38 -2.33 22.41 -0.48
C ARG A 38 -1.17 22.45 -1.46
N GLU A 39 -1.26 23.32 -2.46
CA GLU A 39 -0.24 23.53 -3.48
C GLU A 39 1.08 24.01 -2.87
N ALA A 40 1.01 24.94 -1.90
CA ALA A 40 2.20 25.42 -1.19
C ALA A 40 2.90 24.30 -0.39
N VAL A 41 2.12 23.42 0.26
CA VAL A 41 2.67 22.26 0.98
C VAL A 41 3.34 21.29 0.01
N LEU A 42 2.68 20.97 -1.13
CA LEU A 42 3.24 20.08 -2.14
C LEU A 42 4.51 20.67 -2.77
N ALA A 43 4.52 21.96 -3.07
CA ALA A 43 5.69 22.66 -3.58
C ALA A 43 6.87 22.62 -2.60
N CYS A 44 6.63 22.89 -1.33
CA CYS A 44 7.64 22.84 -0.27
C CYS A 44 8.28 21.45 -0.15
N LEU A 45 7.45 20.40 -0.13
CA LEU A 45 7.95 19.02 -0.06
C LEU A 45 8.69 18.60 -1.34
N LYS A 46 8.24 19.08 -2.51
CA LYS A 46 8.90 18.80 -3.79
C LYS A 46 10.28 19.46 -3.87
N GLU A 47 10.39 20.71 -3.43
CA GLU A 47 11.66 21.45 -3.42
C GLU A 47 12.69 20.82 -2.50
N ARG A 48 12.27 20.36 -1.32
CA ARG A 48 13.17 19.73 -0.34
C ARG A 48 13.59 18.31 -0.72
N GLY A 49 12.74 17.58 -1.44
CA GLY A 49 13.02 16.21 -1.93
C GLY A 49 13.16 15.15 -0.84
N GLU A 50 12.87 15.49 0.42
CA GLU A 50 12.99 14.60 1.59
C GLU A 50 11.75 14.67 2.47
N PRO A 51 11.50 13.64 3.31
CA PRO A 51 10.41 13.65 4.27
C PRO A 51 10.61 14.68 5.37
N LEU A 52 9.62 15.54 5.60
CA LEU A 52 9.68 16.63 6.58
C LEU A 52 8.68 16.44 7.72
N SER A 53 9.05 16.90 8.92
CA SER A 53 8.10 16.96 10.03
C SER A 53 7.11 18.14 9.86
N LEU A 54 5.95 18.05 10.52
CA LEU A 54 4.98 19.15 10.54
C LEU A 54 5.64 20.47 10.89
N LYS A 55 6.52 20.48 11.91
CA LYS A 55 7.22 21.68 12.37
C LYS A 55 8.11 22.28 11.28
N VAL A 56 8.91 21.48 10.61
CA VAL A 56 9.81 21.93 9.53
C VAL A 56 9.01 22.49 8.34
N ILE A 57 7.87 21.86 7.98
CA ILE A 57 7.00 22.38 6.90
C ILE A 57 6.35 23.69 7.34
N ALA A 58 5.90 23.77 8.61
CA ALA A 58 5.31 24.98 9.16
C ALA A 58 6.30 26.13 9.16
N ASP A 59 7.54 25.91 9.62
CA ASP A 59 8.60 26.90 9.62
C ASP A 59 8.93 27.38 8.20
N ALA A 60 9.04 26.45 7.23
CA ALA A 60 9.29 26.79 5.83
C ALA A 60 8.16 27.61 5.19
N LEU A 61 6.92 27.37 5.58
CA LEU A 61 5.73 28.08 5.09
C LEU A 61 5.30 29.25 5.99
N LYS A 62 6.12 29.61 7.00
CA LYS A 62 5.90 30.73 7.93
C LYS A 62 4.56 30.65 8.66
N VAL A 63 4.20 29.44 9.10
CA VAL A 63 3.02 29.21 9.94
C VAL A 63 3.41 29.48 11.39
N GLU A 64 2.94 30.56 11.94
CA GLU A 64 3.23 31.01 13.32
C GLU A 64 1.96 30.95 14.18
N GLY A 65 2.12 30.65 15.45
CA GLY A 65 1.00 30.56 16.37
C GLY A 65 0.39 29.18 16.55
N GLU A 66 -0.02 28.88 17.78
CA GLU A 66 -0.51 27.55 18.17
C GLU A 66 -1.79 27.17 17.43
N ARG A 67 -2.70 28.12 17.22
CA ARG A 67 -3.97 27.90 16.48
C ARG A 67 -3.73 27.59 15.00
N ASP A 68 -2.78 28.27 14.37
CA ASP A 68 -2.45 28.09 12.96
C ASP A 68 -1.71 26.77 12.73
N LEU A 69 -0.82 26.38 13.66
CA LEU A 69 -0.17 25.08 13.66
C LEU A 69 -1.18 23.94 13.80
N ASP A 70 -2.20 24.08 14.65
CA ASP A 70 -3.25 23.06 14.77
C ASP A 70 -4.12 23.00 13.51
N ALA A 71 -4.51 24.13 12.93
CA ALA A 71 -5.24 24.18 11.66
C ALA A 71 -4.41 23.60 10.52
N PHE A 72 -3.12 23.91 10.48
CA PHE A 72 -2.17 23.35 9.52
C PHE A 72 -2.01 21.84 9.68
N GLY A 73 -1.90 21.35 10.93
CA GLY A 73 -1.88 19.93 11.23
C GLY A 73 -3.15 19.19 10.76
N ARG A 74 -4.32 19.82 10.89
CA ARG A 74 -5.59 19.27 10.32
C ARG A 74 -5.54 19.20 8.80
N ARG A 75 -4.96 20.20 8.14
CA ARG A 75 -4.78 20.22 6.68
C ARG A 75 -3.86 19.09 6.21
N LEU A 76 -2.71 18.89 6.84
CA LEU A 76 -1.80 17.80 6.50
C LEU A 76 -2.47 16.42 6.68
N ARG A 77 -3.24 16.23 7.76
CA ARG A 77 -4.02 14.99 7.93
C ARG A 77 -5.10 14.79 6.86
N ALA A 78 -5.74 15.88 6.41
CA ALA A 78 -6.68 15.80 5.30
C ALA A 78 -5.97 15.43 3.99
N MET A 79 -4.81 16.01 3.69
CA MET A 79 -4.01 15.68 2.51
C MET A 79 -3.49 14.23 2.54
N GLU A 80 -3.13 13.71 3.72
CA GLU A 80 -2.77 12.31 3.93
C GLU A 80 -3.96 11.39 3.61
N ARG A 81 -5.15 11.67 4.18
CA ARG A 81 -6.38 10.91 3.91
C ARG A 81 -6.81 10.96 2.45
N ASP A 82 -6.63 12.10 1.79
CA ASP A 82 -6.95 12.31 0.38
C ASP A 82 -5.88 11.72 -0.57
N GLY A 83 -4.84 11.06 -0.02
CA GLY A 83 -3.79 10.40 -0.79
C GLY A 83 -2.85 11.37 -1.53
N GLN A 84 -2.64 12.56 -1.01
CA GLN A 84 -1.68 13.54 -1.54
C GLN A 84 -0.33 13.50 -0.82
N LEU A 85 -0.35 13.04 0.43
CA LEU A 85 0.83 12.91 1.29
C LEU A 85 0.88 11.53 1.92
N LEU A 86 2.09 11.05 2.18
CA LEU A 86 2.37 9.92 3.05
C LEU A 86 2.92 10.41 4.38
N LYS A 87 2.49 9.79 5.48
CA LYS A 87 3.06 10.02 6.81
C LYS A 87 3.71 8.74 7.30
N ASN A 88 5.00 8.81 7.63
CA ASN A 88 5.70 7.65 8.19
C ASN A 88 5.45 7.49 9.70
N ARG A 89 5.94 6.39 10.28
CA ARG A 89 5.82 6.10 11.73
C ARG A 89 6.53 7.12 12.63
N ARG A 90 7.47 7.90 12.09
CA ARG A 90 8.14 9.01 12.79
C ARG A 90 7.39 10.33 12.69
N GLY A 91 6.22 10.35 12.04
CA GLY A 91 5.42 11.54 11.84
C GLY A 91 5.91 12.48 10.75
N LEU A 92 6.84 12.05 9.90
CA LEU A 92 7.32 12.81 8.74
C LEU A 92 6.38 12.66 7.55
N TYR A 93 6.13 13.75 6.84
CA TYR A 93 5.32 13.81 5.64
C TYR A 93 6.18 13.81 4.38
N ALA A 94 5.77 13.08 3.35
CA ALA A 94 6.38 13.05 2.03
C ALA A 94 5.31 13.12 0.94
N LEU A 95 5.71 13.53 -0.26
CA LEU A 95 4.82 13.49 -1.44
C LEU A 95 4.49 12.05 -1.81
N ILE A 96 3.23 11.83 -2.21
CA ILE A 96 2.87 10.69 -3.02
C ILE A 96 2.98 11.13 -4.48
N ASP A 97 4.02 10.71 -5.15
CA ASP A 97 4.05 10.84 -6.60
C ASP A 97 3.06 9.82 -7.18
N ARG A 98 2.04 10.28 -7.92
CA ARG A 98 0.99 9.41 -8.49
C ARG A 98 1.49 8.47 -9.59
N MET A 99 2.78 8.50 -9.89
CA MET A 99 3.48 7.57 -10.78
C MET A 99 4.28 6.50 -10.03
N ASP A 100 3.95 6.21 -8.77
CA ASP A 100 4.71 5.37 -7.85
C ASP A 100 4.61 3.86 -8.11
N MET A 101 4.37 3.47 -9.33
CA MET A 101 4.58 2.08 -9.74
C MET A 101 6.01 1.92 -10.23
N VAL A 102 6.79 1.16 -9.51
CA VAL A 102 8.18 0.86 -9.81
C VAL A 102 8.26 -0.59 -10.27
N THR A 103 8.74 -0.80 -11.48
CA THR A 103 9.09 -2.12 -11.99
C THR A 103 10.55 -2.37 -11.72
N GLY A 104 10.87 -3.55 -11.19
CA GLY A 104 12.25 -3.86 -10.84
C GLY A 104 12.45 -5.31 -10.44
N ARG A 105 13.70 -5.62 -10.09
CA ARG A 105 14.13 -6.94 -9.65
C ARG A 105 14.20 -7.04 -8.14
N VAL A 106 13.66 -8.12 -7.59
CA VAL A 106 13.65 -8.39 -6.14
C VAL A 106 14.98 -8.97 -5.70
N ILE A 107 15.60 -8.32 -4.73
CA ILE A 107 16.81 -8.81 -4.05
C ILE A 107 16.42 -9.18 -2.62
N GLY A 108 16.38 -10.48 -2.33
CA GLY A 108 16.10 -10.99 -0.98
C GLY A 108 17.30 -10.85 -0.05
N HIS A 109 17.03 -10.69 1.23
CA HIS A 109 18.03 -10.68 2.30
C HIS A 109 17.78 -11.85 3.26
N HIS A 110 18.85 -12.44 3.81
CA HIS A 110 18.76 -13.63 4.67
C HIS A 110 17.94 -13.42 5.96
N GLU A 111 17.71 -12.18 6.36
CA GLU A 111 16.84 -11.82 7.50
C GLU A 111 15.35 -11.72 7.14
N GLY A 112 14.96 -12.09 5.92
CA GLY A 112 13.56 -12.17 5.50
C GLY A 112 12.97 -10.92 4.87
N PHE A 113 13.66 -9.79 4.89
CA PHE A 113 13.30 -8.60 4.10
C PHE A 113 13.99 -8.62 2.73
N GLY A 114 13.69 -7.64 1.90
CA GLY A 114 14.35 -7.49 0.59
C GLY A 114 14.27 -6.07 0.07
N PHE A 115 14.69 -5.92 -1.18
CA PHE A 115 14.63 -4.67 -1.92
C PHE A 115 14.10 -4.93 -3.33
N LEU A 116 13.34 -4.00 -3.88
CA LEU A 116 13.06 -3.93 -5.29
C LEU A 116 14.03 -2.91 -5.90
N VAL A 117 14.94 -3.39 -6.72
CA VAL A 117 15.90 -2.57 -7.49
C VAL A 117 15.22 -2.15 -8.78
N PRO A 118 14.96 -0.84 -8.99
CA PRO A 118 14.24 -0.37 -10.17
C PRO A 118 14.99 -0.63 -11.48
N ASP A 119 14.27 -1.08 -12.51
CA ASP A 119 14.85 -1.31 -13.86
C ASP A 119 15.39 -0.01 -14.50
N GLN A 120 14.80 1.13 -14.16
CA GLN A 120 15.15 2.45 -14.70
C GLN A 120 16.17 3.21 -13.84
N GLY A 121 16.70 2.56 -12.80
CA GLY A 121 17.57 3.21 -11.83
C GLY A 121 16.78 4.03 -10.79
N GLY A 122 17.49 4.61 -9.83
CA GLY A 122 16.93 5.35 -8.71
C GLY A 122 17.10 4.60 -7.39
N ASP A 123 16.37 5.03 -6.36
CA ASP A 123 16.47 4.44 -5.03
C ASP A 123 15.75 3.09 -4.97
N ASP A 124 16.37 2.11 -4.33
CA ASP A 124 15.76 0.81 -4.06
C ASP A 124 14.56 0.96 -3.12
N LEU A 125 13.48 0.22 -3.41
CA LEU A 125 12.34 0.13 -2.51
C LEU A 125 12.57 -0.96 -1.48
N PHE A 126 12.44 -0.63 -0.21
CA PHE A 126 12.47 -1.62 0.87
C PHE A 126 11.23 -2.50 0.82
N LEU A 127 11.41 -3.81 0.82
CA LEU A 127 10.34 -4.81 0.90
C LEU A 127 10.37 -5.44 2.29
N SER A 128 9.30 -5.22 3.05
CA SER A 128 9.17 -5.84 4.38
C SER A 128 9.06 -7.37 4.28
N PRO A 129 9.31 -8.12 5.36
CA PRO A 129 9.14 -9.59 5.36
C PRO A 129 7.73 -10.03 4.92
N ARG A 130 6.73 -9.19 5.13
CA ARG A 130 5.36 -9.44 4.68
C ARG A 130 5.24 -9.40 3.15
N GLU A 131 5.86 -8.43 2.50
CA GLU A 131 5.85 -8.30 1.04
C GLU A 131 6.72 -9.39 0.39
N MET A 132 7.83 -9.78 1.03
CA MET A 132 8.69 -10.87 0.57
C MET A 132 7.99 -12.23 0.55
N ARG A 133 6.84 -12.40 1.23
CA ARG A 133 6.05 -13.65 1.12
C ARG A 133 5.48 -13.88 -0.29
N MET A 134 5.35 -12.85 -1.09
CA MET A 134 4.77 -12.95 -2.44
C MET A 134 5.79 -13.23 -3.54
N VAL A 135 7.06 -13.04 -3.24
CA VAL A 135 8.15 -13.04 -4.20
C VAL A 135 9.34 -13.86 -3.71
N LEU A 136 10.16 -14.31 -4.63
CA LEU A 136 11.45 -14.91 -4.35
C LEU A 136 12.56 -13.96 -4.81
N HIS A 137 13.77 -14.19 -4.30
CA HIS A 137 14.95 -13.49 -4.79
C HIS A 137 15.08 -13.64 -6.31
N GLY A 138 15.34 -12.55 -7.02
CA GLY A 138 15.49 -12.54 -8.47
C GLY A 138 14.21 -12.31 -9.27
N ASP A 139 13.02 -12.49 -8.68
CA ASP A 139 11.75 -12.22 -9.36
C ASP A 139 11.70 -10.77 -9.86
N ARG A 140 11.07 -10.56 -11.00
CA ARG A 140 10.77 -9.23 -11.52
C ARG A 140 9.33 -8.87 -11.20
N ALA A 141 9.13 -7.75 -10.53
CA ALA A 141 7.84 -7.37 -9.98
C ALA A 141 7.54 -5.88 -10.17
N VAL A 142 6.25 -5.55 -10.08
CA VAL A 142 5.76 -4.18 -9.93
C VAL A 142 5.42 -3.96 -8.48
N ALA A 143 5.98 -2.92 -7.89
CA ALA A 143 5.62 -2.47 -6.55
C ALA A 143 5.13 -1.02 -6.59
N ARG A 144 4.22 -0.71 -5.69
CA ARG A 144 3.81 0.66 -5.39
C ARG A 144 4.54 1.15 -4.16
N VAL A 145 5.01 2.40 -4.17
CA VAL A 145 5.52 3.04 -2.95
C VAL A 145 4.38 3.16 -1.95
N ALA A 146 4.47 2.44 -0.84
CA ALA A 146 3.43 2.38 0.20
C ALA A 146 3.69 3.36 1.35
N GLY A 147 4.93 3.84 1.49
CA GLY A 147 5.30 4.72 2.58
C GLY A 147 6.81 4.88 2.72
N LEU A 148 7.19 5.30 3.91
CA LEU A 148 8.58 5.38 4.33
C LEU A 148 8.78 4.47 5.54
N ASP A 149 9.85 3.70 5.54
CA ASP A 149 10.22 2.88 6.68
C ASP A 149 10.71 3.72 7.87
N GLN A 150 11.06 3.08 8.97
CA GLN A 150 11.57 3.77 10.16
C GLN A 150 12.89 4.52 9.93
N ARG A 151 13.62 4.19 8.88
CA ARG A 151 14.89 4.81 8.50
C ARG A 151 14.72 5.87 7.41
N GLY A 152 13.48 6.17 6.99
CA GLY A 152 13.17 7.13 5.94
C GLY A 152 13.32 6.60 4.52
N ARG A 153 13.52 5.28 4.32
CA ARG A 153 13.60 4.66 2.99
C ARG A 153 12.19 4.42 2.45
N LYS A 154 12.02 4.54 1.15
CA LYS A 154 10.75 4.22 0.48
C LYS A 154 10.42 2.74 0.68
N GLU A 155 9.25 2.44 1.24
CA GLU A 155 8.74 1.07 1.41
C GLU A 155 7.83 0.72 0.22
N GLY A 156 8.11 -0.43 -0.40
CA GLY A 156 7.33 -0.95 -1.52
C GLY A 156 6.28 -1.95 -1.07
N SER A 157 5.13 -1.93 -1.73
CA SER A 157 4.11 -2.99 -1.64
C SER A 157 3.97 -3.65 -3.00
N ILE A 158 4.21 -4.96 -3.06
CA ILE A 158 4.13 -5.75 -4.29
C ILE A 158 2.68 -5.75 -4.81
N ILE A 159 2.51 -5.34 -6.05
CA ILE A 159 1.24 -5.34 -6.77
C ILE A 159 1.13 -6.59 -7.64
N GLU A 160 2.19 -6.89 -8.41
CA GLU A 160 2.18 -7.96 -9.39
C GLU A 160 3.60 -8.50 -9.58
N VAL A 161 3.71 -9.80 -9.86
CA VAL A 161 4.96 -10.44 -10.27
C VAL A 161 4.91 -10.65 -11.77
N LEU A 162 5.80 -9.98 -12.48
CA LEU A 162 5.85 -10.02 -13.94
C LEU A 162 6.60 -11.25 -14.44
N GLU A 163 7.66 -11.65 -13.73
CA GLU A 163 8.53 -12.74 -14.15
C GLU A 163 9.06 -13.48 -12.91
N ARG A 164 8.96 -14.80 -12.94
CA ARG A 164 9.51 -15.67 -11.90
C ARG A 164 10.94 -16.06 -12.25
N ALA A 165 11.87 -15.80 -11.34
CA ALA A 165 13.28 -16.08 -11.54
C ALA A 165 13.60 -17.56 -11.41
N HIS A 166 12.84 -18.29 -10.59
CA HIS A 166 13.13 -19.67 -10.26
C HIS A 166 12.01 -20.59 -10.73
N LYS A 167 12.34 -21.54 -11.62
CA LYS A 167 11.53 -22.73 -11.91
C LYS A 167 11.90 -23.88 -10.99
N THR A 168 13.17 -23.93 -10.59
CA THR A 168 13.72 -24.95 -9.72
C THR A 168 14.53 -24.28 -8.60
N VAL A 169 14.57 -24.92 -7.43
CA VAL A 169 15.36 -24.48 -6.29
C VAL A 169 16.19 -25.66 -5.77
N VAL A 170 17.47 -25.39 -5.52
CA VAL A 170 18.38 -26.33 -4.87
C VAL A 170 18.34 -26.11 -3.36
N GLY A 171 18.17 -27.16 -2.59
CA GLY A 171 18.13 -27.05 -1.14
C GLY A 171 18.25 -28.38 -0.42
N ARG A 172 18.19 -28.33 0.89
CA ARG A 172 18.21 -29.50 1.76
C ARG A 172 16.78 -29.98 2.00
N TYR A 173 16.53 -31.23 1.66
CA TYR A 173 15.27 -31.88 1.99
C TYR A 173 15.21 -32.21 3.48
N VAL A 174 14.17 -31.74 4.15
CA VAL A 174 13.89 -31.96 5.57
C VAL A 174 12.51 -32.58 5.71
N ALA A 175 12.44 -33.68 6.47
CA ALA A 175 11.19 -34.37 6.79
C ALA A 175 11.05 -34.42 8.32
N GLU A 176 10.17 -33.59 8.88
CA GLU A 176 9.92 -33.50 10.30
C GLU A 176 8.42 -33.32 10.56
N ASN A 177 7.89 -33.97 11.61
CA ASN A 177 6.53 -33.78 12.11
C ASN A 177 5.44 -33.87 11.01
N HIS A 178 5.56 -34.83 10.08
CA HIS A 178 4.67 -35.01 8.92
C HIS A 178 4.71 -33.86 7.89
N MET A 179 5.65 -32.95 8.00
CA MET A 179 5.90 -31.93 6.99
C MET A 179 7.17 -32.26 6.22
N ASN A 180 7.09 -32.11 4.91
CA ASN A 180 8.23 -32.26 4.01
C ASN A 180 8.51 -30.88 3.39
N VAL A 181 9.73 -30.40 3.58
CA VAL A 181 10.13 -29.11 3.07
C VAL A 181 11.51 -29.18 2.43
N LEU A 182 11.74 -28.34 1.44
CA LEU A 182 13.08 -28.06 0.94
C LEU A 182 13.51 -26.71 1.50
N VAL A 183 14.57 -26.72 2.27
CA VAL A 183 15.22 -25.52 2.80
C VAL A 183 16.22 -25.05 1.73
N PRO A 184 16.01 -23.87 1.10
CA PRO A 184 16.87 -23.40 0.03
C PRO A 184 18.34 -23.23 0.45
N SER A 185 19.27 -23.61 -0.43
CA SER A 185 20.70 -23.38 -0.22
C SER A 185 21.07 -21.91 -0.40
N ASP A 186 20.38 -21.20 -1.26
CA ASP A 186 20.52 -19.74 -1.39
C ASP A 186 19.75 -19.03 -0.25
N LYS A 187 20.49 -18.48 0.68
CA LYS A 187 19.95 -17.79 1.86
C LYS A 187 19.12 -16.54 1.52
N ARG A 188 19.16 -16.04 0.28
CA ARG A 188 18.30 -14.94 -0.17
C ARG A 188 16.89 -15.40 -0.47
N ILE A 189 16.68 -16.72 -0.66
CA ILE A 189 15.35 -17.34 -0.70
C ILE A 189 15.05 -17.81 0.72
N THR A 190 14.25 -17.01 1.44
CA THR A 190 13.99 -17.22 2.87
C THR A 190 12.71 -18.02 3.14
N GLN A 191 12.00 -18.41 2.10
CA GLN A 191 10.82 -19.25 2.18
C GLN A 191 11.20 -20.69 1.90
N ASP A 192 10.84 -21.59 2.83
CA ASP A 192 10.92 -23.03 2.57
C ASP A 192 9.88 -23.43 1.54
N ILE A 193 10.21 -24.42 0.71
CA ILE A 193 9.32 -24.95 -0.33
C ILE A 193 8.65 -26.20 0.21
N LEU A 194 7.34 -26.19 0.27
CA LEU A 194 6.56 -27.36 0.70
C LEU A 194 6.65 -28.45 -0.36
N ILE A 195 6.94 -29.67 0.07
CA ILE A 195 7.01 -30.84 -0.80
C ILE A 195 5.82 -31.76 -0.48
N PRO A 196 4.86 -31.92 -1.39
CA PRO A 196 3.77 -32.87 -1.21
C PRO A 196 4.30 -34.30 -1.02
N HIS A 197 3.60 -35.10 -0.24
CA HIS A 197 4.07 -36.45 0.10
C HIS A 197 4.25 -37.37 -1.12
N ASP A 198 3.46 -37.17 -2.13
CA ASP A 198 3.52 -37.88 -3.42
C ASP A 198 4.59 -37.33 -4.38
N ALA A 199 5.17 -36.15 -4.09
CA ALA A 199 6.21 -35.49 -4.89
C ALA A 199 7.65 -35.73 -4.38
N ILE A 200 7.84 -36.46 -3.26
CA ILE A 200 9.16 -36.67 -2.65
C ILE A 200 10.13 -37.42 -3.57
N GLY A 201 9.60 -38.28 -4.44
CA GLY A 201 10.41 -39.10 -5.33
C GLY A 201 11.35 -40.04 -4.55
N ALA A 202 12.64 -40.07 -4.96
CA ALA A 202 13.67 -40.88 -4.31
C ALA A 202 14.46 -40.11 -3.24
N ALA A 203 14.07 -38.89 -2.87
CA ALA A 203 14.79 -38.06 -1.93
C ALA A 203 14.76 -38.65 -0.49
N ARG A 204 15.89 -38.56 0.19
CA ARG A 204 16.01 -38.96 1.60
C ARG A 204 16.26 -37.72 2.46
N PRO A 205 15.78 -37.71 3.74
CA PRO A 205 16.03 -36.62 4.66
C PRO A 205 17.51 -36.23 4.74
N ASN A 206 17.76 -34.92 4.81
CA ASN A 206 19.09 -34.30 4.83
C ASN A 206 19.89 -34.34 3.53
N GLN A 207 19.37 -34.88 2.44
CA GLN A 207 20.02 -34.76 1.14
C GLN A 207 19.83 -33.35 0.54
N ILE A 208 20.83 -32.95 -0.26
CA ILE A 208 20.68 -31.79 -1.16
C ILE A 208 19.99 -32.28 -2.43
N VAL A 209 18.90 -31.66 -2.73
CA VAL A 209 18.05 -32.03 -3.89
C VAL A 209 17.67 -30.77 -4.68
N VAL A 210 17.10 -30.99 -5.86
CA VAL A 210 16.50 -29.94 -6.69
C VAL A 210 15.01 -30.20 -6.69
N ALA A 211 14.22 -29.19 -6.26
CA ALA A 211 12.77 -29.22 -6.40
C ALA A 211 12.33 -28.27 -7.52
N GLU A 212 11.36 -28.71 -8.32
CA GLU A 212 10.67 -27.85 -9.27
C GLU A 212 9.53 -27.13 -8.56
N ILE A 213 9.40 -25.81 -8.74
CA ILE A 213 8.32 -25.04 -8.16
C ILE A 213 7.06 -25.26 -9.01
N ILE A 214 6.05 -25.93 -8.46
CA ILE A 214 4.75 -26.13 -9.09
C ILE A 214 3.72 -25.07 -8.72
N GLU A 215 3.81 -24.54 -7.48
CA GLU A 215 3.01 -23.39 -7.04
C GLU A 215 3.92 -22.30 -6.47
N HIS A 216 3.79 -21.10 -7.04
CA HIS A 216 4.55 -19.96 -6.55
C HIS A 216 3.95 -19.37 -5.28
N PRO A 217 4.78 -18.70 -4.46
CA PRO A 217 4.32 -18.13 -3.18
C PRO A 217 3.28 -17.03 -3.41
N THR A 218 2.35 -16.93 -2.46
CA THR A 218 1.35 -15.87 -2.37
C THR A 218 1.39 -15.19 -1.00
N ARG A 219 0.56 -14.18 -0.77
CA ARG A 219 0.43 -13.57 0.57
C ARG A 219 0.03 -14.57 1.66
N ARG A 220 -0.60 -15.69 1.29
CA ARG A 220 -1.22 -16.64 2.23
C ARG A 220 -0.65 -18.04 2.17
N SER A 221 0.09 -18.37 1.12
CA SER A 221 0.68 -19.69 0.89
C SER A 221 2.16 -19.60 0.62
N GLN A 222 2.91 -20.58 1.15
CA GLN A 222 4.29 -20.84 0.79
C GLN A 222 4.38 -21.46 -0.61
N PRO A 223 5.54 -21.40 -1.28
CA PRO A 223 5.75 -22.10 -2.53
C PRO A 223 5.65 -23.63 -2.33
N VAL A 224 5.17 -24.32 -3.34
CA VAL A 224 5.06 -25.79 -3.39
C VAL A 224 5.90 -26.31 -4.53
N GLY A 225 6.62 -27.41 -4.33
CA GLY A 225 7.52 -28.00 -5.31
C GLY A 225 7.57 -29.53 -5.27
#